data_436ccfd3e12e86d9ea8931fc8c37d769
#
_entry.id   436ccfd3e12e86d9ea8931fc8c37d769
#
_cell.length_a   1.000
_cell.length_b   1.000
_cell.length_c   1.000
_cell.angle_alpha   90.00
_cell.angle_beta   90.00
_cell.angle_gamma   90.00
#
_symmetry.space_group_name_H-M   'P 1'
#
loop_
_entity.id
_entity.type
_entity.pdbx_description
1 polymer ?
#
loop_
_entity_poly.entity_id
_entity_poly.type
_entity_poly.pdbx_seq_one_letter_code
_entity_poly.pdbx_strand_id
1 'polypeptide(L)'
;MKAGNDMVLIPLDIDGAYNGLLQAARSGEIPEAQINQSALKVLRAKASLGLHKARLVDLDKVPELVALPGNLAFGQHVADAAVTLVRDNRKLLPLKRQIAGTAAIVNPYLKVEETRNRVMAVIFTDDLRFEYGRVFERELRARVPDARVFYVDRRIAAALTPPIVAAVEEAQVVLAPVFLGPMASNEMKNSLGLPRDMNALIEAILQRVPERTAMIALGNPYLAAEFPTVQNYLCTFSFTTVSELSAIRALFGEIAIRGRLPVTIPGIAQRGEGIDRPQQVGRGGTKFNVRTKTVSAP
;
A
#
# COMPACT_ATOMS: atom_id res chain seq x y z
N MET A 1 20.28 1.82 -23.75
CA MET A 1 20.36 2.31 -25.13
C MET A 1 20.38 1.16 -26.14
N LYS A 2 21.35 0.22 -26.17
CA LYS A 2 21.36 -0.93 -27.12
C LYS A 2 20.05 -1.74 -27.14
N ALA A 3 19.42 -1.92 -25.96
CA ALA A 3 18.12 -2.62 -25.84
C ALA A 3 16.90 -1.80 -26.33
N GLY A 4 17.13 -0.64 -26.96
CA GLY A 4 16.06 0.21 -27.49
C GLY A 4 15.54 1.29 -26.52
N ASN A 5 16.16 1.48 -25.37
CA ASN A 5 15.81 2.57 -24.48
C ASN A 5 16.25 3.92 -25.04
N ASP A 6 15.42 4.94 -24.91
CA ASP A 6 15.70 6.30 -25.41
C ASP A 6 16.25 7.23 -24.31
N MET A 7 16.07 6.87 -23.02
CA MET A 7 16.55 7.62 -21.87
C MET A 7 17.01 6.66 -20.76
N VAL A 8 17.97 7.12 -19.96
CA VAL A 8 18.36 6.46 -18.68
C VAL A 8 17.77 7.28 -17.53
N LEU A 9 16.97 6.63 -16.69
CA LEU A 9 16.30 7.26 -15.57
C LEU A 9 17.01 6.89 -14.26
N ILE A 10 17.41 7.89 -13.49
CA ILE A 10 18.01 7.76 -12.13
C ILE A 10 19.12 6.70 -12.12
N PRO A 11 20.21 6.84 -12.92
CA PRO A 11 21.34 5.94 -12.81
C PRO A 11 22.01 6.12 -11.43
N LEU A 12 22.49 5.02 -10.84
CA LEU A 12 23.21 5.06 -9.56
C LEU A 12 24.50 5.88 -9.63
N ASP A 13 25.14 5.87 -10.81
CA ASP A 13 26.33 6.66 -11.12
C ASP A 13 26.03 7.46 -12.41
N ILE A 14 25.79 8.75 -12.26
CA ILE A 14 25.46 9.66 -13.37
C ILE A 14 26.67 9.84 -14.29
N ASP A 15 27.86 10.05 -13.72
CA ASP A 15 29.08 10.28 -14.49
C ASP A 15 29.50 9.03 -15.25
N GLY A 16 29.42 7.86 -14.61
CA GLY A 16 29.66 6.58 -15.25
C GLY A 16 28.68 6.28 -16.39
N ALA A 17 27.39 6.58 -16.18
CA ALA A 17 26.37 6.43 -17.22
C ALA A 17 26.63 7.36 -18.43
N TYR A 18 26.97 8.64 -18.17
CA TYR A 18 27.30 9.61 -19.21
C TYR A 18 28.54 9.20 -19.99
N ASN A 19 29.65 8.90 -19.30
CA ASN A 19 30.93 8.52 -19.92
C ASN A 19 30.81 7.22 -20.70
N GLY A 20 30.06 6.23 -20.19
CA GLY A 20 29.79 4.98 -20.88
C GLY A 20 29.01 5.17 -22.18
N LEU A 21 27.97 6.01 -22.17
CA LEU A 21 27.22 6.36 -23.38
C LEU A 21 28.09 7.12 -24.39
N LEU A 22 28.90 8.08 -23.93
CA LEU A 22 29.80 8.85 -24.76
C LEU A 22 30.85 7.96 -25.43
N GLN A 23 31.43 7.01 -24.69
CA GLN A 23 32.39 6.05 -25.23
C GLN A 23 31.74 5.12 -26.26
N ALA A 24 30.53 4.59 -25.96
CA ALA A 24 29.80 3.74 -26.89
C ALA A 24 29.40 4.46 -28.19
N ALA A 25 29.09 5.76 -28.11
CA ALA A 25 28.85 6.59 -29.29
C ALA A 25 30.12 6.79 -30.12
N ARG A 26 31.24 7.12 -29.45
CA ARG A 26 32.53 7.36 -30.14
C ARG A 26 33.12 6.11 -30.78
N SER A 27 32.90 4.94 -30.18
CA SER A 27 33.34 3.65 -30.75
C SER A 27 32.43 3.10 -31.85
N GLY A 28 31.27 3.74 -32.07
CA GLY A 28 30.26 3.26 -33.03
C GLY A 28 29.43 2.07 -32.49
N GLU A 29 29.61 1.70 -31.22
CA GLU A 29 28.84 0.64 -30.54
C GLU A 29 27.34 0.99 -30.43
N ILE A 30 27.03 2.28 -30.29
CA ILE A 30 25.70 2.86 -30.48
C ILE A 30 25.78 3.77 -31.70
N PRO A 31 25.09 3.43 -32.80
CA PRO A 31 25.12 4.26 -34.02
C PRO A 31 24.61 5.67 -33.78
N GLU A 32 25.22 6.68 -34.37
CA GLU A 32 24.79 8.07 -34.28
C GLU A 32 23.32 8.25 -34.67
N ALA A 33 22.86 7.52 -35.69
CA ALA A 33 21.46 7.54 -36.09
C ALA A 33 20.51 7.13 -35.00
N GLN A 34 20.87 6.16 -34.14
CA GLN A 34 20.06 5.75 -32.96
C GLN A 34 20.03 6.85 -31.89
N ILE A 35 21.17 7.49 -31.65
CA ILE A 35 21.26 8.61 -30.70
C ILE A 35 20.38 9.77 -31.17
N ASN A 36 20.47 10.12 -32.43
CA ASN A 36 19.66 11.19 -33.04
C ASN A 36 18.16 10.86 -32.98
N GLN A 37 17.78 9.61 -33.23
CA GLN A 37 16.40 9.16 -33.14
C GLN A 37 15.86 9.28 -31.70
N SER A 38 16.64 8.84 -30.72
CA SER A 38 16.26 8.94 -29.28
C SER A 38 16.14 10.40 -28.81
N ALA A 39 17.13 11.25 -29.21
CA ALA A 39 17.10 12.67 -28.94
C ALA A 39 15.86 13.35 -29.56
N LEU A 40 15.52 13.00 -30.78
CA LEU A 40 14.35 13.54 -31.48
C LEU A 40 13.05 13.14 -30.77
N LYS A 41 12.92 11.92 -30.26
CA LYS A 41 11.75 11.50 -29.48
C LYS A 41 11.60 12.36 -28.22
N VAL A 42 12.69 12.59 -27.48
CA VAL A 42 12.69 13.45 -26.28
C VAL A 42 12.32 14.88 -26.62
N LEU A 43 12.90 15.45 -27.68
CA LEU A 43 12.60 16.81 -28.12
C LEU A 43 11.14 16.96 -28.58
N ARG A 44 10.59 15.97 -29.28
CA ARG A 44 9.17 15.95 -29.68
C ARG A 44 8.25 15.91 -28.47
N ALA A 45 8.57 15.09 -27.46
CA ALA A 45 7.80 15.06 -26.21
C ALA A 45 7.84 16.41 -25.47
N LYS A 46 9.01 17.05 -25.39
CA LYS A 46 9.14 18.41 -24.85
C LYS A 46 8.34 19.45 -25.64
N ALA A 47 8.37 19.35 -26.95
CA ALA A 47 7.66 20.27 -27.83
C ALA A 47 6.14 20.10 -27.72
N SER A 48 5.62 18.87 -27.56
CA SER A 48 4.20 18.60 -27.37
C SER A 48 3.64 19.19 -26.08
N LEU A 49 4.50 19.32 -25.05
CA LEU A 49 4.18 20.01 -23.80
C LEU A 49 4.36 21.53 -23.86
N GLY A 50 4.79 22.07 -25.00
CA GLY A 50 5.02 23.51 -25.18
C GLY A 50 6.23 24.07 -24.43
N LEU A 51 7.16 23.22 -23.94
CA LEU A 51 8.30 23.65 -23.11
C LEU A 51 9.27 24.60 -23.85
N HIS A 52 9.27 24.59 -25.19
CA HIS A 52 10.02 25.54 -26.01
C HIS A 52 9.42 26.95 -26.02
N LYS A 53 8.15 27.11 -25.62
CA LYS A 53 7.43 28.39 -25.54
C LYS A 53 7.32 28.87 -24.09
N ALA A 54 6.95 27.96 -23.16
CA ALA A 54 6.82 28.26 -21.76
C ALA A 54 7.46 27.14 -20.92
N ARG A 55 8.64 27.39 -20.37
CA ARG A 55 9.42 26.39 -19.60
C ARG A 55 8.94 26.24 -18.18
N LEU A 56 8.41 27.30 -17.60
CA LEU A 56 7.94 27.34 -16.21
C LEU A 56 6.44 27.16 -16.14
N VAL A 57 6.00 26.53 -15.05
CA VAL A 57 4.60 26.40 -14.72
C VAL A 57 4.07 27.71 -14.18
N ASP A 58 2.87 28.09 -14.59
CA ASP A 58 2.12 29.20 -13.99
C ASP A 58 1.59 28.75 -12.62
N LEU A 59 2.19 29.25 -11.54
CA LEU A 59 1.86 28.83 -10.18
C LEU A 59 0.42 29.20 -9.79
N ASP A 60 -0.14 30.27 -10.33
CA ASP A 60 -1.50 30.69 -10.03
C ASP A 60 -2.54 29.72 -10.60
N LYS A 61 -2.19 28.97 -11.64
CA LYS A 61 -3.04 27.95 -12.25
C LYS A 61 -2.91 26.58 -11.62
N VAL A 62 -1.93 26.34 -10.78
CA VAL A 62 -1.75 25.01 -10.16
C VAL A 62 -2.99 24.55 -9.38
N PRO A 63 -3.64 25.39 -8.53
CA PRO A 63 -4.85 24.98 -7.80
C PRO A 63 -6.04 24.65 -8.71
N GLU A 64 -6.07 25.21 -9.93
CA GLU A 64 -7.12 24.97 -10.91
C GLU A 64 -6.92 23.69 -11.72
N LEU A 65 -5.73 23.09 -11.69
CA LEU A 65 -5.34 21.95 -12.52
C LEU A 65 -4.96 20.71 -11.72
N VAL A 66 -4.47 20.90 -10.50
CA VAL A 66 -3.95 19.81 -9.66
C VAL A 66 -4.90 19.56 -8.49
N ALA A 67 -5.04 18.29 -8.12
CA ALA A 67 -5.87 17.83 -7.02
C ALA A 67 -7.35 18.22 -7.13
N LEU A 68 -7.86 18.33 -8.35
CA LEU A 68 -9.28 18.61 -8.58
C LEU A 68 -10.16 17.58 -7.87
N PRO A 69 -11.27 17.98 -7.23
CA PRO A 69 -12.17 17.07 -6.50
C PRO A 69 -12.63 15.88 -7.34
N GLY A 70 -12.92 16.08 -8.63
CA GLY A 70 -13.28 15.01 -9.55
C GLY A 70 -12.16 13.99 -9.76
N ASN A 71 -10.90 14.44 -9.90
CA ASN A 71 -9.75 13.58 -10.07
C ASN A 71 -9.45 12.77 -8.78
N LEU A 72 -9.60 13.41 -7.62
CA LEU A 72 -9.45 12.73 -6.32
C LEU A 72 -10.52 11.66 -6.13
N ALA A 73 -11.79 11.97 -6.45
CA ALA A 73 -12.88 11.00 -6.38
C ALA A 73 -12.69 9.85 -7.36
N PHE A 74 -12.20 10.12 -8.57
CA PHE A 74 -11.89 9.10 -9.56
C PHE A 74 -10.72 8.21 -9.08
N GLY A 75 -9.66 8.80 -8.53
CA GLY A 75 -8.53 8.07 -7.94
C GLY A 75 -8.99 7.12 -6.81
N GLN A 76 -9.91 7.58 -5.94
CA GLN A 76 -10.49 6.73 -4.91
C GLN A 76 -11.32 5.59 -5.50
N HIS A 77 -12.12 5.87 -6.53
CA HIS A 77 -12.91 4.84 -7.22
C HIS A 77 -12.01 3.76 -7.85
N VAL A 78 -10.91 4.15 -8.49
CA VAL A 78 -9.92 3.22 -9.04
C VAL A 78 -9.30 2.37 -7.93
N ALA A 79 -8.91 2.99 -6.81
CA ALA A 79 -8.32 2.28 -5.67
C ALA A 79 -9.32 1.29 -5.05
N ASP A 80 -10.60 1.67 -4.89
CA ASP A 80 -11.65 0.77 -4.40
C ASP A 80 -11.85 -0.44 -5.33
N ALA A 81 -11.86 -0.21 -6.64
CA ALA A 81 -12.03 -1.26 -7.65
C ALA A 81 -10.82 -2.21 -7.76
N ALA A 82 -9.63 -1.72 -7.43
CA ALA A 82 -8.38 -2.48 -7.50
C ALA A 82 -8.22 -3.48 -6.34
N VAL A 83 -8.91 -3.28 -5.21
CA VAL A 83 -8.76 -4.17 -4.05
C VAL A 83 -9.05 -5.61 -4.43
N THR A 84 -8.06 -6.48 -4.24
CA THR A 84 -8.13 -7.90 -4.62
C THR A 84 -7.91 -8.78 -3.39
N LEU A 85 -8.89 -9.64 -3.10
CA LEU A 85 -8.78 -10.67 -2.08
C LEU A 85 -8.26 -11.94 -2.74
N VAL A 86 -7.03 -12.34 -2.39
CA VAL A 86 -6.36 -13.51 -2.98
C VAL A 86 -6.64 -14.78 -2.19
N ARG A 87 -6.61 -14.67 -0.85
CA ARG A 87 -6.91 -15.76 0.08
C ARG A 87 -7.79 -15.29 1.21
N ASP A 88 -8.75 -16.13 1.62
CA ASP A 88 -9.60 -15.92 2.80
C ASP A 88 -10.14 -17.28 3.26
N ASN A 89 -9.20 -18.16 3.65
CA ASN A 89 -9.48 -19.59 3.90
C ASN A 89 -10.43 -19.79 5.08
N ARG A 90 -10.46 -18.84 6.02
CA ARG A 90 -11.31 -18.90 7.21
C ARG A 90 -12.50 -17.96 7.16
N LYS A 91 -12.74 -17.32 6.01
CA LYS A 91 -13.80 -16.32 5.84
C LYS A 91 -13.71 -15.23 6.92
N LEU A 92 -12.47 -14.75 7.15
CA LEU A 92 -12.19 -13.70 8.12
C LEU A 92 -12.79 -12.37 7.66
N LEU A 93 -12.83 -12.14 6.34
CA LEU A 93 -13.31 -10.89 5.74
C LEU A 93 -14.75 -11.02 5.19
N PRO A 94 -15.55 -9.97 5.32
CA PRO A 94 -15.27 -8.72 6.03
C PRO A 94 -15.29 -8.89 7.56
N LEU A 95 -14.52 -8.04 8.24
CA LEU A 95 -14.47 -8.03 9.69
C LEU A 95 -15.86 -7.72 10.24
N LYS A 96 -16.35 -8.56 11.13
CA LYS A 96 -17.69 -8.40 11.68
C LYS A 96 -17.76 -7.09 12.49
N ARG A 97 -18.85 -6.34 12.34
CA ARG A 97 -19.12 -5.12 13.12
C ARG A 97 -19.06 -5.31 14.65
N GLN A 98 -19.20 -6.54 15.13
CA GLN A 98 -19.04 -6.89 16.54
C GLN A 98 -17.60 -6.71 17.06
N ILE A 99 -16.62 -6.61 16.14
CA ILE A 99 -15.23 -6.25 16.43
C ILE A 99 -15.10 -4.72 16.47
N ALA A 100 -15.93 -3.99 15.73
CA ALA A 100 -16.02 -2.54 15.76
C ALA A 100 -16.81 -2.12 17.00
N GLY A 101 -16.08 -1.73 18.03
CA GLY A 101 -16.48 -1.13 19.27
C GLY A 101 -17.98 -1.09 19.61
N THR A 102 -18.48 -2.01 20.37
CA THR A 102 -19.45 -1.64 21.37
C THR A 102 -18.69 -0.74 22.35
N ALA A 103 -18.92 0.58 22.28
CA ALA A 103 -18.70 1.43 23.43
C ALA A 103 -19.44 0.73 24.57
N ALA A 104 -18.70 0.04 25.44
CA ALA A 104 -19.29 -0.56 26.61
C ALA A 104 -19.96 0.59 27.35
N ILE A 105 -21.28 0.54 27.49
CA ILE A 105 -21.94 1.31 28.52
C ILE A 105 -21.30 0.78 29.78
N VAL A 106 -20.34 1.54 30.29
CA VAL A 106 -19.65 1.20 31.55
C VAL A 106 -20.68 1.27 32.65
N ASN A 107 -21.27 0.12 32.99
CA ASN A 107 -22.01 0.01 34.20
C ASN A 107 -21.00 -0.06 35.35
N PRO A 108 -20.86 0.97 36.18
CA PRO A 108 -19.85 1.03 37.23
C PRO A 108 -19.97 -0.07 38.27
N TYR A 109 -21.05 -0.87 38.24
CA TYR A 109 -21.30 -1.98 39.15
C TYR A 109 -21.05 -3.38 38.58
N LEU A 110 -20.75 -3.49 37.27
CA LEU A 110 -20.32 -4.75 36.68
C LEU A 110 -18.80 -4.76 36.65
N LYS A 111 -18.20 -5.86 37.16
CA LYS A 111 -16.77 -6.12 36.96
C LYS A 111 -16.45 -5.94 35.47
N VAL A 112 -15.60 -4.98 35.18
CA VAL A 112 -15.06 -4.77 33.85
C VAL A 112 -14.41 -6.10 33.44
N GLU A 113 -15.07 -6.91 32.61
CA GLU A 113 -14.31 -7.88 31.81
C GLU A 113 -13.30 -7.02 31.07
N GLU A 114 -12.02 -7.25 31.35
CA GLU A 114 -10.92 -6.62 30.62
C GLU A 114 -11.26 -6.73 29.13
N THR A 115 -11.54 -5.60 28.51
CA THR A 115 -11.81 -5.53 27.08
C THR A 115 -10.50 -5.94 26.40
N ARG A 116 -10.37 -7.26 26.14
CA ARG A 116 -9.24 -7.80 25.36
C ARG A 116 -9.19 -7.00 24.08
N ASN A 117 -8.03 -6.45 23.76
CA ASN A 117 -7.78 -5.75 22.50
C ASN A 117 -8.22 -6.63 21.33
N ARG A 118 -9.44 -6.38 20.82
CA ARG A 118 -10.07 -7.26 19.84
C ARG A 118 -9.38 -7.21 18.50
N VAL A 119 -8.85 -6.03 18.13
CA VAL A 119 -8.15 -5.80 16.88
C VAL A 119 -6.78 -5.22 17.14
N MET A 120 -5.78 -5.83 16.56
CA MET A 120 -4.41 -5.36 16.57
C MET A 120 -3.92 -5.14 15.15
N ALA A 121 -3.23 -4.03 14.89
CA ALA A 121 -2.54 -3.79 13.64
C ALA A 121 -1.03 -3.72 13.88
N VAL A 122 -0.27 -4.45 13.06
CA VAL A 122 1.18 -4.36 12.99
C VAL A 122 1.53 -3.82 11.61
N ILE A 123 1.86 -2.55 11.54
CA ILE A 123 2.12 -1.82 10.30
C ILE A 123 3.60 -1.91 9.97
N PHE A 124 3.92 -2.60 8.88
CA PHE A 124 5.29 -2.75 8.38
C PHE A 124 5.57 -1.69 7.32
N THR A 125 6.64 -0.93 7.50
CA THR A 125 7.06 0.14 6.58
C THR A 125 8.58 0.13 6.39
N ASP A 126 9.05 0.62 5.26
CA ASP A 126 10.49 0.73 4.99
C ASP A 126 11.20 1.67 5.97
N ASP A 127 10.55 2.76 6.34
CA ASP A 127 11.08 3.76 7.25
C ASP A 127 9.93 4.49 7.96
N LEU A 128 9.98 4.56 9.29
CA LEU A 128 8.99 5.25 10.14
C LEU A 128 8.93 6.76 9.95
N ARG A 129 9.91 7.35 9.27
CA ARG A 129 9.91 8.77 8.92
C ARG A 129 8.92 9.11 7.79
N PHE A 130 8.51 8.10 7.01
CA PHE A 130 7.43 8.27 6.04
C PHE A 130 6.07 8.15 6.71
N GLU A 131 5.07 8.80 6.12
CA GLU A 131 3.69 8.81 6.65
C GLU A 131 2.88 7.57 6.25
N TYR A 132 3.53 6.51 5.77
CA TYR A 132 2.85 5.26 5.41
C TYR A 132 2.13 4.64 6.60
N GLY A 133 0.89 4.22 6.38
CA GLY A 133 0.05 3.59 7.41
C GLY A 133 -0.71 4.59 8.28
N ARG A 134 -0.49 5.91 8.17
CA ARG A 134 -1.19 6.90 9.00
C ARG A 134 -2.67 6.99 8.66
N VAL A 135 -3.01 6.93 7.38
CA VAL A 135 -4.43 6.89 6.95
C VAL A 135 -5.05 5.56 7.37
N PHE A 136 -4.34 4.44 7.20
CA PHE A 136 -4.80 3.14 7.63
C PHE A 136 -5.11 3.13 9.15
N GLU A 137 -4.19 3.61 10.00
CA GLU A 137 -4.40 3.71 11.44
C GLU A 137 -5.59 4.61 11.80
N ARG A 138 -5.65 5.82 11.24
CA ARG A 138 -6.75 6.76 11.49
C ARG A 138 -8.11 6.14 11.18
N GLU A 139 -8.21 5.52 10.01
CA GLU A 139 -9.44 4.89 9.54
C GLU A 139 -9.78 3.62 10.32
N LEU A 140 -8.76 2.85 10.77
CA LEU A 140 -8.95 1.73 11.67
C LEU A 140 -9.53 2.19 12.99
N ARG A 141 -8.90 3.19 13.63
CA ARG A 141 -9.36 3.73 14.93
C ARG A 141 -10.73 4.40 14.85
N ALA A 142 -11.10 4.96 13.71
CA ALA A 142 -12.47 5.49 13.50
C ALA A 142 -13.54 4.38 13.57
N ARG A 143 -13.18 3.11 13.29
CA ARG A 143 -14.08 1.95 13.34
C ARG A 143 -13.90 1.11 14.57
N VAL A 144 -12.69 1.07 15.11
CA VAL A 144 -12.27 0.31 16.29
C VAL A 144 -11.40 1.23 17.15
N PRO A 145 -12.00 2.09 18.00
CA PRO A 145 -11.27 3.11 18.76
C PRO A 145 -10.18 2.54 19.68
N ASP A 146 -10.36 1.34 20.19
CA ASP A 146 -9.46 0.61 21.07
C ASP A 146 -8.46 -0.29 20.33
N ALA A 147 -8.37 -0.20 19.00
CA ALA A 147 -7.40 -0.96 18.24
C ALA A 147 -5.96 -0.67 18.71
N ARG A 148 -5.22 -1.75 19.00
CA ARG A 148 -3.79 -1.64 19.32
C ARG A 148 -2.97 -1.58 18.04
N VAL A 149 -2.14 -0.56 17.89
CA VAL A 149 -1.36 -0.35 16.66
C VAL A 149 0.12 -0.27 16.97
N PHE A 150 0.91 -1.07 16.25
CA PHE A 150 2.36 -1.04 16.25
C PHE A 150 2.87 -0.66 14.87
N TYR A 151 3.90 0.15 14.82
CA TYR A 151 4.66 0.45 13.62
C TYR A 151 6.01 -0.25 13.70
N VAL A 152 6.42 -0.86 12.61
CA VAL A 152 7.66 -1.63 12.53
C VAL A 152 8.43 -1.26 11.26
N ASP A 153 9.70 -0.88 11.42
CA ASP A 153 10.66 -0.80 10.33
C ASP A 153 11.87 -1.71 10.62
N ARG A 154 12.80 -1.79 9.67
CA ARG A 154 13.99 -2.63 9.75
C ARG A 154 14.88 -2.36 10.99
N ARG A 155 14.84 -1.15 11.55
CA ARG A 155 15.70 -0.73 12.67
C ARG A 155 15.19 -1.23 14.01
N ILE A 156 13.89 -1.44 14.15
CA ILE A 156 13.26 -1.79 15.42
C ILE A 156 12.57 -3.15 15.40
N ALA A 157 12.46 -3.82 14.24
CA ALA A 157 11.77 -5.10 14.10
C ALA A 157 12.24 -6.15 15.11
N ALA A 158 13.55 -6.35 15.24
CA ALA A 158 14.12 -7.33 16.18
C ALA A 158 13.73 -7.04 17.64
N ALA A 159 13.80 -5.77 18.06
CA ALA A 159 13.47 -5.35 19.43
C ALA A 159 11.98 -5.47 19.74
N LEU A 160 11.11 -5.23 18.73
CA LEU A 160 9.67 -5.28 18.90
C LEU A 160 9.09 -6.70 18.71
N THR A 161 9.86 -7.66 18.23
CA THR A 161 9.35 -9.03 18.00
C THR A 161 8.78 -9.66 19.28
N PRO A 162 9.46 -9.71 20.44
CA PRO A 162 8.91 -10.36 21.63
C PRO A 162 7.59 -9.72 22.13
N PRO A 163 7.49 -8.40 22.31
CA PRO A 163 6.26 -7.79 22.79
C PRO A 163 5.10 -7.87 21.77
N ILE A 164 5.39 -7.82 20.45
CA ILE A 164 4.33 -7.97 19.45
C ILE A 164 3.83 -9.40 19.42
N VAL A 165 4.71 -10.41 19.44
CA VAL A 165 4.33 -11.83 19.45
C VAL A 165 3.48 -12.16 20.66
N ALA A 166 3.79 -11.65 21.84
CA ALA A 166 2.95 -11.82 23.03
C ALA A 166 1.57 -11.16 22.85
N ALA A 167 1.54 -9.95 22.27
CA ALA A 167 0.29 -9.20 22.11
C ALA A 167 -0.65 -9.80 21.05
N VAL A 168 -0.14 -10.40 19.96
CA VAL A 168 -1.00 -11.02 18.93
C VAL A 168 -1.74 -12.26 19.42
N GLU A 169 -1.21 -12.96 20.42
CA GLU A 169 -1.89 -14.11 21.03
C GLU A 169 -3.21 -13.72 21.71
N GLU A 170 -3.28 -12.53 22.25
CA GLU A 170 -4.46 -11.98 22.92
C GLU A 170 -5.48 -11.39 21.93
N ALA A 171 -5.06 -11.01 20.73
CA ALA A 171 -5.90 -10.36 19.75
C ALA A 171 -6.91 -11.34 19.12
N GLN A 172 -8.13 -10.89 18.85
CA GLN A 172 -9.12 -11.65 18.09
C GLN A 172 -8.86 -11.58 16.59
N VAL A 173 -8.34 -10.45 16.11
CA VAL A 173 -7.93 -10.20 14.73
C VAL A 173 -6.61 -9.45 14.71
N VAL A 174 -5.70 -9.89 13.87
CA VAL A 174 -4.44 -9.22 13.58
C VAL A 174 -4.45 -8.73 12.15
N LEU A 175 -4.22 -7.45 11.95
CA LEU A 175 -4.03 -6.83 10.65
C LEU A 175 -2.53 -6.58 10.46
N ALA A 176 -1.97 -7.09 9.37
CA ALA A 176 -0.57 -6.90 9.01
C ALA A 176 -0.47 -6.14 7.67
N PRO A 177 -0.72 -4.82 7.64
CA PRO A 177 -0.47 -4.02 6.46
C PRO A 177 1.02 -3.85 6.24
N VAL A 178 1.47 -4.17 5.01
CA VAL A 178 2.87 -4.13 4.61
C VAL A 178 3.04 -3.14 3.46
N PHE A 179 3.78 -2.08 3.73
CA PHE A 179 4.09 -1.01 2.78
C PHE A 179 5.46 -1.27 2.17
N LEU A 180 5.47 -1.79 0.95
CA LEU A 180 6.69 -2.03 0.18
C LEU A 180 6.75 -1.08 -1.01
N GLY A 181 7.64 -0.10 -0.90
CA GLY A 181 7.99 0.77 -2.01
C GLY A 181 9.02 0.14 -2.94
N PRO A 182 9.13 0.62 -4.20
CA PRO A 182 10.14 0.15 -5.15
C PRO A 182 11.58 0.51 -4.74
N MET A 183 11.75 1.29 -3.70
CA MET A 183 13.03 1.78 -3.16
C MET A 183 13.50 1.00 -1.91
N ALA A 184 12.89 -0.14 -1.61
CA ALA A 184 13.27 -0.96 -0.46
C ALA A 184 14.76 -1.36 -0.56
N SER A 185 15.52 -0.67 0.22
CA SER A 185 16.94 -0.78 0.61
C SER A 185 17.97 -1.28 -0.41
N ASN A 186 19.08 -0.53 -0.52
CA ASN A 186 20.34 -0.91 -1.19
C ASN A 186 20.95 -2.25 -0.70
N GLU A 187 20.46 -2.83 0.39
CA GLU A 187 20.93 -4.10 0.93
C GLU A 187 20.33 -5.31 0.19
N MET A 188 19.21 -5.08 -0.53
CA MET A 188 18.50 -6.15 -1.25
C MET A 188 18.62 -5.94 -2.76
N LYS A 189 19.84 -6.06 -3.27
CA LYS A 189 20.18 -5.77 -4.69
C LYS A 189 19.35 -6.53 -5.74
N ASN A 190 18.56 -7.54 -5.37
CA ASN A 190 17.75 -8.33 -6.30
C ASN A 190 16.45 -8.91 -5.66
N SER A 191 15.98 -8.41 -4.52
CA SER A 191 14.81 -8.95 -3.84
C SER A 191 13.72 -7.88 -3.71
N LEU A 192 12.50 -8.24 -4.04
CA LEU A 192 11.28 -7.46 -3.77
C LEU A 192 10.77 -7.72 -2.35
N GLY A 193 11.54 -8.44 -1.53
CA GLY A 193 11.16 -8.90 -0.21
C GLY A 193 11.46 -7.90 0.91
N LEU A 194 11.07 -8.28 2.10
CA LEU A 194 11.27 -7.52 3.33
C LEU A 194 12.67 -7.76 3.94
N PRO A 195 13.19 -6.81 4.72
CA PRO A 195 14.36 -7.04 5.57
C PRO A 195 14.18 -8.26 6.48
N ARG A 196 15.26 -8.97 6.76
CA ARG A 196 15.26 -10.25 7.48
C ARG A 196 14.46 -10.24 8.78
N ASP A 197 14.65 -9.21 9.61
CA ASP A 197 14.00 -9.14 10.93
C ASP A 197 12.51 -8.85 10.81
N MET A 198 12.08 -8.10 9.77
CA MET A 198 10.67 -7.90 9.46
C MET A 198 10.03 -9.18 8.95
N ASN A 199 10.71 -9.93 8.08
CA ASN A 199 10.27 -11.26 7.65
C ASN A 199 10.08 -12.20 8.83
N ALA A 200 11.09 -12.30 9.72
CA ALA A 200 11.03 -13.15 10.90
C ALA A 200 9.85 -12.79 11.82
N LEU A 201 9.54 -11.50 11.98
CA LEU A 201 8.39 -11.08 12.78
C LEU A 201 7.06 -11.47 12.11
N ILE A 202 6.91 -11.28 10.79
CA ILE A 202 5.71 -11.71 10.06
C ILE A 202 5.53 -13.24 10.16
N GLU A 203 6.60 -14.01 9.96
CA GLU A 203 6.57 -15.45 10.12
C GLU A 203 6.14 -15.86 11.53
N ALA A 204 6.70 -15.21 12.57
CA ALA A 204 6.33 -15.47 13.95
C ALA A 204 4.84 -15.19 14.22
N ILE A 205 4.26 -14.12 13.66
CA ILE A 205 2.83 -13.81 13.74
C ILE A 205 2.01 -14.89 13.03
N LEU A 206 2.38 -15.25 11.80
CA LEU A 206 1.66 -16.24 11.01
C LEU A 206 1.74 -17.64 11.60
N GLN A 207 2.81 -18.00 12.31
CA GLN A 207 2.93 -19.28 13.03
C GLN A 207 2.00 -19.34 14.26
N ARG A 208 1.81 -18.21 14.96
CA ARG A 208 1.02 -18.16 16.21
C ARG A 208 -0.48 -18.04 15.95
N VAL A 209 -0.87 -17.17 15.04
CA VAL A 209 -2.28 -16.79 14.82
C VAL A 209 -2.66 -16.72 13.33
N PRO A 210 -2.35 -17.75 12.49
CA PRO A 210 -2.52 -17.69 11.04
C PRO A 210 -3.97 -17.44 10.63
N GLU A 211 -4.93 -18.05 11.34
CA GLU A 211 -6.35 -17.97 11.01
C GLU A 211 -6.97 -16.61 11.31
N ARG A 212 -6.38 -15.88 12.26
CA ARG A 212 -6.85 -14.57 12.73
C ARG A 212 -6.07 -13.41 12.12
N THR A 213 -5.04 -13.71 11.32
CA THR A 213 -4.20 -12.69 10.68
C THR A 213 -4.64 -12.45 9.25
N ALA A 214 -4.94 -11.19 8.93
CA ALA A 214 -5.06 -10.71 7.55
C ALA A 214 -3.80 -9.92 7.19
N MET A 215 -3.06 -10.40 6.20
CA MET A 215 -1.95 -9.67 5.60
C MET A 215 -2.47 -8.81 4.45
N ILE A 216 -2.09 -7.54 4.43
CA ILE A 216 -2.50 -6.57 3.42
C ILE A 216 -1.25 -6.06 2.70
N ALA A 217 -1.08 -6.44 1.44
CA ALA A 217 0.00 -5.95 0.61
C ALA A 217 -0.37 -4.59 -0.01
N LEU A 218 0.26 -3.54 0.49
CA LEU A 218 0.17 -2.21 -0.08
C LEU A 218 1.40 -1.98 -0.97
N GLY A 219 1.20 -2.18 -2.27
CA GLY A 219 2.24 -2.07 -3.30
C GLY A 219 2.56 -3.40 -3.98
N ASN A 220 3.44 -4.21 -3.42
CA ASN A 220 3.93 -5.44 -4.04
C ASN A 220 3.04 -6.66 -3.77
N PRO A 221 2.32 -7.21 -4.77
CA PRO A 221 1.47 -8.39 -4.57
C PRO A 221 2.27 -9.69 -4.37
N TYR A 222 3.55 -9.73 -4.76
CA TYR A 222 4.39 -10.93 -4.67
C TYR A 222 4.79 -11.28 -3.23
N LEU A 223 4.50 -10.41 -2.27
CA LEU A 223 4.81 -10.63 -0.86
C LEU A 223 4.28 -11.99 -0.35
N ALA A 224 3.13 -12.45 -0.83
CA ALA A 224 2.59 -13.75 -0.44
C ALA A 224 3.48 -14.95 -0.84
N ALA A 225 4.35 -14.80 -1.83
CA ALA A 225 5.28 -15.86 -2.22
C ALA A 225 6.36 -16.11 -1.14
N GLU A 226 6.69 -15.09 -0.36
CA GLU A 226 7.60 -15.20 0.79
C GLU A 226 6.90 -15.84 2.01
N PHE A 227 5.56 -15.75 2.08
CA PHE A 227 4.74 -16.27 3.16
C PHE A 227 3.66 -17.25 2.64
N PRO A 228 4.04 -18.42 2.12
CA PRO A 228 3.10 -19.34 1.48
C PRO A 228 2.02 -19.88 2.43
N THR A 229 2.25 -19.81 3.74
CA THR A 229 1.31 -20.23 4.79
C THR A 229 0.24 -19.19 5.12
N VAL A 230 0.32 -17.96 4.54
CA VAL A 230 -0.66 -16.90 4.78
C VAL A 230 -2.06 -17.38 4.38
N GLN A 231 -3.03 -17.25 5.29
CA GLN A 231 -4.39 -17.75 5.09
C GLN A 231 -5.36 -16.68 4.60
N ASN A 232 -5.13 -15.43 4.96
CA ASN A 232 -5.96 -14.30 4.52
C ASN A 232 -5.05 -13.23 3.94
N TYR A 233 -5.19 -12.96 2.64
CA TYR A 233 -4.29 -12.10 1.90
C TYR A 233 -5.05 -11.17 0.96
N LEU A 234 -4.86 -9.87 1.15
CA LEU A 234 -5.47 -8.77 0.40
C LEU A 234 -4.39 -7.94 -0.29
N CYS A 235 -4.62 -7.53 -1.53
CA CYS A 235 -3.73 -6.65 -2.29
C CYS A 235 -4.43 -5.36 -2.70
N THR A 236 -3.70 -4.22 -2.69
CA THR A 236 -4.16 -2.93 -3.22
C THR A 236 -3.31 -2.41 -4.37
N PHE A 237 -2.15 -3.02 -4.66
CA PHE A 237 -1.17 -2.68 -5.71
C PHE A 237 -0.58 -1.27 -5.63
N SER A 238 -0.88 -0.54 -4.58
CA SER A 238 -0.36 0.80 -4.31
C SER A 238 -0.33 1.05 -2.80
N PHE A 239 0.57 1.92 -2.37
CA PHE A 239 0.73 2.36 -0.97
C PHE A 239 0.32 3.82 -0.76
N THR A 240 -0.49 4.36 -1.68
CA THR A 240 -1.03 5.72 -1.58
C THR A 240 -2.18 5.80 -0.57
N THR A 241 -2.49 7.00 -0.10
CA THR A 241 -3.54 7.25 0.90
C THR A 241 -4.91 6.72 0.48
N VAL A 242 -5.25 6.79 -0.82
CA VAL A 242 -6.51 6.23 -1.35
C VAL A 242 -6.52 4.70 -1.26
N SER A 243 -5.37 4.04 -1.42
CA SER A 243 -5.25 2.59 -1.28
C SER A 243 -5.33 2.14 0.17
N GLU A 244 -4.78 2.91 1.11
CA GLU A 244 -4.94 2.67 2.55
C GLU A 244 -6.42 2.72 2.95
N LEU A 245 -7.13 3.77 2.49
CA LEU A 245 -8.56 3.91 2.73
C LEU A 245 -9.36 2.76 2.11
N SER A 246 -9.06 2.39 0.86
CA SER A 246 -9.72 1.27 0.17
C SER A 246 -9.50 -0.06 0.89
N ALA A 247 -8.28 -0.32 1.40
CA ALA A 247 -7.99 -1.50 2.18
C ALA A 247 -8.89 -1.58 3.44
N ILE A 248 -8.97 -0.50 4.21
CA ILE A 248 -9.85 -0.44 5.40
C ILE A 248 -11.32 -0.63 5.01
N ARG A 249 -11.80 0.06 4.00
CA ARG A 249 -13.20 -0.07 3.54
C ARG A 249 -13.53 -1.51 3.11
N ALA A 250 -12.59 -2.19 2.44
CA ALA A 250 -12.72 -3.59 2.06
C ALA A 250 -12.72 -4.51 3.28
N LEU A 251 -11.79 -4.31 4.22
CA LEU A 251 -11.71 -5.09 5.46
C LEU A 251 -13.01 -5.04 6.27
N PHE A 252 -13.69 -3.90 6.27
CA PHE A 252 -14.96 -3.72 6.99
C PHE A 252 -16.22 -3.93 6.12
N GLY A 253 -16.05 -4.39 4.87
CA GLY A 253 -17.18 -4.66 3.96
C GLY A 253 -17.94 -3.42 3.50
N GLU A 254 -17.34 -2.24 3.59
CA GLU A 254 -17.95 -0.97 3.16
C GLU A 254 -17.91 -0.82 1.63
N ILE A 255 -17.07 -1.59 0.96
CA ILE A 255 -17.04 -1.73 -0.49
C ILE A 255 -17.09 -3.20 -0.87
N ALA A 256 -17.58 -3.51 -2.07
CA ALA A 256 -17.45 -4.85 -2.62
C ALA A 256 -16.01 -5.10 -3.06
N ILE A 257 -15.48 -6.31 -2.79
CA ILE A 257 -14.20 -6.75 -3.32
C ILE A 257 -14.49 -7.54 -4.60
N ARG A 258 -13.99 -7.06 -5.74
CA ARG A 258 -14.15 -7.68 -7.07
C ARG A 258 -12.87 -7.64 -7.90
N GLY A 259 -11.79 -7.12 -7.34
CA GLY A 259 -10.50 -7.01 -8.01
C GLY A 259 -9.96 -8.37 -8.43
N ARG A 260 -9.10 -8.38 -9.45
CA ARG A 260 -8.42 -9.56 -9.96
C ARG A 260 -6.93 -9.29 -10.04
N LEU A 261 -6.12 -10.31 -9.77
CA LEU A 261 -4.68 -10.21 -9.86
C LEU A 261 -4.25 -9.82 -11.28
N PRO A 262 -3.50 -8.73 -11.47
CA PRO A 262 -2.95 -8.36 -12.78
C PRO A 262 -1.74 -9.22 -13.17
N VAL A 263 -1.20 -9.99 -12.23
CA VAL A 263 0.00 -10.83 -12.35
C VAL A 263 -0.21 -12.19 -11.71
N THR A 264 0.58 -13.19 -12.09
CA THR A 264 0.67 -14.48 -11.40
C THR A 264 1.62 -14.34 -10.21
N ILE A 265 1.19 -14.77 -9.02
CA ILE A 265 2.03 -14.89 -7.82
C ILE A 265 2.47 -16.37 -7.76
N PRO A 266 3.75 -16.70 -7.99
CA PRO A 266 4.22 -18.07 -8.06
C PRO A 266 3.86 -18.88 -6.81
N GLY A 267 3.29 -20.07 -6.98
CA GLY A 267 2.88 -20.96 -5.89
C GLY A 267 1.66 -20.51 -5.08
N ILE A 268 1.07 -19.33 -5.37
CA ILE A 268 -0.03 -18.75 -4.61
C ILE A 268 -1.32 -18.62 -5.42
N ALA A 269 -1.26 -17.89 -6.56
CA ALA A 269 -2.46 -17.59 -7.36
C ALA A 269 -2.08 -17.17 -8.79
N GLN A 270 -2.97 -17.42 -9.75
CA GLN A 270 -2.77 -17.07 -11.15
C GLN A 270 -3.28 -15.66 -11.47
N ARG A 271 -2.75 -15.06 -12.55
CA ARG A 271 -3.31 -13.83 -13.12
C ARG A 271 -4.80 -14.00 -13.41
N GLY A 272 -5.61 -13.02 -13.03
CA GLY A 272 -7.07 -13.06 -13.18
C GLY A 272 -7.81 -13.68 -12.00
N GLU A 273 -7.14 -14.31 -11.05
CA GLU A 273 -7.76 -14.81 -9.84
C GLU A 273 -8.07 -13.70 -8.82
N GLY A 274 -9.08 -13.96 -7.98
CA GLY A 274 -9.52 -13.12 -6.89
C GLY A 274 -10.84 -13.62 -6.33
N ILE A 275 -11.06 -13.43 -5.06
CA ILE A 275 -12.26 -13.87 -4.34
C ILE A 275 -13.22 -12.70 -4.21
N ASP A 276 -14.46 -12.88 -4.67
CA ASP A 276 -15.49 -11.86 -4.54
C ASP A 276 -16.05 -11.80 -3.12
N ARG A 277 -16.25 -10.59 -2.63
CA ARG A 277 -17.00 -10.31 -1.41
C ARG A 277 -18.00 -9.19 -1.69
N PRO A 278 -19.29 -9.39 -1.42
CA PRO A 278 -20.30 -8.34 -1.58
C PRO A 278 -20.09 -7.24 -0.53
N GLN A 279 -20.45 -6.03 -0.89
CA GLN A 279 -20.58 -4.94 0.08
C GLN A 279 -21.63 -5.33 1.14
N GLN A 280 -21.29 -5.16 2.41
CA GLN A 280 -22.25 -5.34 3.49
C GLN A 280 -22.99 -4.02 3.73
N VAL A 281 -24.24 -3.96 3.28
CA VAL A 281 -25.11 -2.82 3.59
C VAL A 281 -25.45 -2.88 5.07
N GLY A 282 -24.98 -1.92 5.84
CA GLY A 282 -25.37 -1.79 7.24
C GLY A 282 -26.87 -1.60 7.37
N ARG A 283 -27.54 -2.48 8.13
CA ARG A 283 -28.88 -2.19 8.64
C ARG A 283 -28.78 -1.02 9.62
N GLY A 284 -28.91 0.19 9.14
CA GLY A 284 -28.83 1.41 9.91
C GLY A 284 -28.25 2.52 9.05
N GLY A 285 -29.14 3.26 8.37
CA GLY A 285 -28.78 4.37 7.50
C GLY A 285 -28.16 5.52 8.28
N THR A 286 -26.84 5.53 8.38
CA THR A 286 -26.09 6.75 8.60
C THR A 286 -25.41 7.05 7.28
N LYS A 287 -26.06 7.90 6.47
CA LYS A 287 -25.39 8.57 5.36
C LYS A 287 -24.25 9.37 5.97
N PHE A 288 -23.02 8.93 5.77
CA PHE A 288 -21.88 9.77 6.08
C PHE A 288 -21.90 10.95 5.10
N ASN A 289 -22.52 12.06 5.52
CA ASN A 289 -22.36 13.34 4.89
C ASN A 289 -20.92 13.79 5.16
N VAL A 290 -20.05 13.65 4.18
CA VAL A 290 -18.77 14.35 4.15
C VAL A 290 -19.13 15.84 4.03
N ARG A 291 -19.27 16.53 5.16
CA ARG A 291 -19.26 18.00 5.17
C ARG A 291 -17.86 18.43 4.78
N THR A 292 -17.68 18.76 3.52
CA THR A 292 -16.61 19.64 3.09
C THR A 292 -16.80 20.96 3.83
N LYS A 293 -16.01 21.22 4.86
CA LYS A 293 -15.83 22.57 5.38
C LYS A 293 -15.10 23.35 4.29
N THR A 294 -15.84 24.15 3.55
CA THR A 294 -15.29 25.27 2.79
C THR A 294 -14.60 26.18 3.81
N VAL A 295 -13.26 26.17 3.80
CA VAL A 295 -12.48 27.21 4.46
C VAL A 295 -12.58 28.41 3.55
N SER A 296 -13.41 29.38 3.91
CA SER A 296 -13.35 30.73 3.35
C SER A 296 -12.03 31.35 3.82
N ALA A 297 -11.15 31.62 2.89
CA ALA A 297 -9.97 32.43 3.12
C ALA A 297 -10.38 33.89 3.34
N PRO A 298 -9.60 34.64 4.16
CA PRO A 298 -9.81 36.08 4.40
C PRO A 298 -9.52 36.94 3.19
#